data_5131a491317532856f8d1fb31e7cdbd4
#
_entry.id   5131a491317532856f8d1fb31e7cdbd4
#
_cell.length_a   1.000
_cell.length_b   1.000
_cell.length_c   1.000
_cell.angle_alpha   90.00
_cell.angle_beta   90.00
_cell.angle_gamma   90.00
#
_symmetry.space_group_name_H-M   'P 1'
#
loop_
_entity.id
_entity.type
_entity.pdbx_description
1 polymer ?
#
loop_
_entity_poly.entity_id
_entity_poly.type
_entity_poly.pdbx_seq_one_letter_code
_entity_poly.pdbx_strand_id
1 'polypeptide(L)'
;MATTTRRSDLDGLSALVTGGSRGLGLLLCARLARRGCRVTMAARDADELRRGAAWVEERTGATVSTTVCDVRDRAAVGAMVEQADNRQGGLDVVIANAGVIQIAPVASIDSRAFEDAMSTVFGGTVNTAMAALPPLHRSDVGGRLCLIGSVGGLLAVPHLLPYSCAKAAVGTLGEGLRAETAGKNVSVTTVHPGLMRTGSHLQAEFGGRASKEFAWFSALAGAPVVSMDAERAAERILRALERRRTRLVLTPAARAASVTHGVAPATVTRLSGLAARLLPNPPDGNGEGPAEGGMVQGHDIDRPAHTVTEKVRGWGSALNDRAARRYNQHLPGPPTSG
;
A
#
# COMPACT_ATOMS: atom_id res chain seq x y z
N MET A 1 25.64 27.65 -18.60
CA MET A 1 26.03 26.70 -17.56
C MET A 1 25.09 25.49 -17.63
N ALA A 2 25.57 24.39 -18.18
CA ALA A 2 24.77 23.16 -18.23
C ALA A 2 24.66 22.59 -16.80
N THR A 3 23.47 22.56 -16.24
CA THR A 3 23.16 21.86 -15.00
C THR A 3 23.36 20.37 -15.24
N THR A 4 24.49 19.85 -14.81
CA THR A 4 24.75 18.41 -14.80
C THR A 4 23.71 17.77 -13.89
N THR A 5 22.66 17.23 -14.47
CA THR A 5 21.64 16.47 -13.77
C THR A 5 22.37 15.23 -13.20
N ARG A 6 22.55 15.21 -11.87
CA ARG A 6 23.18 14.09 -11.17
C ARG A 6 22.37 12.84 -11.49
N ARG A 7 22.97 11.86 -12.15
CA ARG A 7 22.36 10.57 -12.45
C ARG A 7 21.83 9.96 -11.13
N SER A 8 20.64 9.36 -11.17
CA SER A 8 20.10 8.65 -10.01
C SER A 8 20.93 7.40 -9.74
N ASP A 9 21.09 7.05 -8.46
CA ASP A 9 21.72 5.77 -8.07
C ASP A 9 20.89 4.55 -8.50
N LEU A 10 19.71 4.76 -9.08
CA LEU A 10 18.82 3.73 -9.63
C LEU A 10 18.83 3.68 -11.16
N ASP A 11 19.57 4.55 -11.85
CA ASP A 11 19.59 4.61 -13.30
C ASP A 11 20.16 3.31 -13.89
N GLY A 12 19.44 2.74 -14.86
CA GLY A 12 19.77 1.48 -15.51
C GLY A 12 19.46 0.21 -14.71
N LEU A 13 19.00 0.33 -13.45
CA LEU A 13 18.67 -0.82 -12.62
C LEU A 13 17.37 -1.50 -13.03
N SER A 14 17.29 -2.80 -12.74
CA SER A 14 16.08 -3.60 -12.91
C SER A 14 15.22 -3.57 -11.64
N ALA A 15 13.91 -3.35 -11.79
CA ALA A 15 13.00 -3.20 -10.67
C ALA A 15 11.70 -3.99 -10.86
N LEU A 16 11.25 -4.66 -9.79
CA LEU A 16 9.96 -5.36 -9.71
C LEU A 16 9.11 -4.73 -8.60
N VAL A 17 7.85 -4.40 -8.90
CA VAL A 17 6.90 -3.83 -7.93
C VAL A 17 5.61 -4.65 -7.90
N THR A 18 5.29 -5.26 -6.75
CA THR A 18 4.01 -5.94 -6.55
C THR A 18 2.91 -4.93 -6.17
N GLY A 19 1.68 -5.18 -6.64
CA GLY A 19 0.60 -4.19 -6.51
C GLY A 19 0.89 -2.91 -7.30
N GLY A 20 1.55 -3.04 -8.47
CA GLY A 20 2.01 -1.93 -9.30
C GLY A 20 0.94 -1.29 -10.17
N SER A 21 -0.26 -1.88 -10.29
CA SER A 21 -1.30 -1.45 -11.23
C SER A 21 -1.99 -0.14 -10.86
N ARG A 22 -2.03 0.22 -9.57
CA ARG A 22 -2.74 1.39 -9.05
C ARG A 22 -2.10 2.03 -7.81
N GLY A 23 -2.59 3.21 -7.44
CA GLY A 23 -2.27 3.90 -6.18
C GLY A 23 -0.78 4.12 -5.96
N LEU A 24 -0.28 3.74 -4.77
CA LEU A 24 1.13 3.92 -4.41
C LEU A 24 2.06 3.09 -5.31
N GLY A 25 1.70 1.83 -5.59
CA GLY A 25 2.50 0.94 -6.45
C GLY A 25 2.71 1.52 -7.84
N LEU A 26 1.64 2.04 -8.45
CA LEU A 26 1.70 2.73 -9.76
C LEU A 26 2.64 3.93 -9.73
N LEU A 27 2.56 4.75 -8.69
CA LEU A 27 3.44 5.90 -8.52
C LEU A 27 4.91 5.50 -8.32
N LEU A 28 5.16 4.41 -7.59
CA LEU A 28 6.51 3.85 -7.43
C LEU A 28 7.06 3.38 -8.77
N CYS A 29 6.26 2.67 -9.59
CA CYS A 29 6.64 2.26 -10.95
C CYS A 29 7.00 3.46 -11.83
N ALA A 30 6.13 4.48 -11.88
CA ALA A 30 6.38 5.68 -12.67
C ALA A 30 7.64 6.45 -12.21
N ARG A 31 7.90 6.49 -10.93
CA ARG A 31 9.07 7.17 -10.38
C ARG A 31 10.37 6.39 -10.57
N LEU A 32 10.31 5.05 -10.57
CA LEU A 32 11.43 4.18 -10.97
C LEU A 32 11.73 4.35 -12.45
N ALA A 33 10.71 4.30 -13.31
CA ALA A 33 10.85 4.51 -14.75
C ALA A 33 11.49 5.88 -15.08
N ARG A 34 11.06 6.97 -14.42
CA ARG A 34 11.67 8.30 -14.56
C ARG A 34 13.14 8.37 -14.11
N ARG A 35 13.57 7.45 -13.25
CA ARG A 35 14.97 7.32 -12.81
C ARG A 35 15.80 6.44 -13.73
N GLY A 36 15.23 5.99 -14.85
CA GLY A 36 15.90 5.13 -15.82
C GLY A 36 15.88 3.64 -15.48
N CYS A 37 15.09 3.21 -14.47
CA CYS A 37 14.94 1.79 -14.18
C CYS A 37 14.16 1.06 -15.28
N ARG A 38 14.54 -0.19 -15.55
CA ARG A 38 13.72 -1.16 -16.26
C ARG A 38 12.70 -1.73 -15.27
N VAL A 39 11.42 -1.42 -15.44
CA VAL A 39 10.38 -1.72 -14.44
C VAL A 39 9.49 -2.88 -14.89
N THR A 40 9.30 -3.87 -14.01
CA THR A 40 8.23 -4.86 -14.09
C THR A 40 7.15 -4.54 -13.06
N MET A 41 5.91 -4.38 -13.53
CA MET A 41 4.73 -4.16 -12.71
C MET A 41 3.99 -5.47 -12.53
N ALA A 42 3.64 -5.84 -11.29
CA ALA A 42 2.87 -7.04 -11.02
C ALA A 42 1.58 -6.72 -10.24
N ALA A 43 0.46 -7.32 -10.64
CA ALA A 43 -0.83 -7.28 -9.94
C ALA A 43 -1.73 -8.42 -10.41
N ARG A 44 -2.89 -8.62 -9.75
CA ARG A 44 -3.82 -9.72 -10.04
C ARG A 44 -4.67 -9.48 -11.29
N ASP A 45 -5.06 -8.25 -11.53
CA ASP A 45 -5.97 -7.85 -12.60
C ASP A 45 -5.18 -7.42 -13.85
N ALA A 46 -5.33 -8.18 -14.93
CA ALA A 46 -4.63 -7.95 -16.19
C ALA A 46 -5.04 -6.64 -16.87
N ASP A 47 -6.32 -6.27 -16.77
CA ASP A 47 -6.86 -5.06 -17.40
C ASP A 47 -6.41 -3.82 -16.65
N GLU A 48 -6.40 -3.90 -15.32
CA GLU A 48 -5.87 -2.84 -14.47
C GLU A 48 -4.37 -2.64 -14.70
N LEU A 49 -3.60 -3.75 -14.85
CA LEU A 49 -2.18 -3.69 -15.21
C LEU A 49 -1.95 -3.00 -16.55
N ARG A 50 -2.73 -3.36 -17.59
CA ARG A 50 -2.60 -2.71 -18.92
C ARG A 50 -2.87 -1.21 -18.84
N ARG A 51 -3.95 -0.79 -18.13
CA ARG A 51 -4.23 0.63 -17.91
C ARG A 51 -3.13 1.33 -17.12
N GLY A 52 -2.60 0.64 -16.10
CA GLY A 52 -1.49 1.15 -15.28
C GLY A 52 -0.21 1.32 -16.07
N ALA A 53 0.14 0.35 -16.93
CA ALA A 53 1.31 0.43 -17.81
C ALA A 53 1.20 1.61 -18.78
N ALA A 54 0.07 1.72 -19.49
CA ALA A 54 -0.20 2.85 -20.39
C ALA A 54 -0.12 4.20 -19.67
N TRP A 55 -0.63 4.28 -18.42
CA TRP A 55 -0.53 5.48 -17.59
C TRP A 55 0.92 5.85 -17.25
N VAL A 56 1.79 4.84 -16.99
CA VAL A 56 3.23 5.07 -16.75
C VAL A 56 3.91 5.53 -18.03
N GLU A 57 3.69 4.85 -19.15
CA GLU A 57 4.28 5.18 -20.46
C GLU A 57 3.94 6.61 -20.91
N GLU A 58 2.66 7.00 -20.81
CA GLU A 58 2.20 8.35 -21.17
C GLU A 58 2.93 9.44 -20.36
N ARG A 59 3.24 9.16 -19.08
CA ARG A 59 3.82 10.16 -18.16
C ARG A 59 5.33 10.17 -18.08
N THR A 60 5.96 9.11 -18.50
CA THR A 60 7.41 8.93 -18.34
C THR A 60 8.15 8.77 -19.66
N GLY A 61 7.44 8.40 -20.72
CA GLY A 61 8.01 8.00 -22.01
C GLY A 61 8.74 6.64 -21.96
N ALA A 62 8.67 5.93 -20.83
CA ALA A 62 9.37 4.66 -20.64
C ALA A 62 8.39 3.47 -20.70
N THR A 63 8.69 2.49 -21.52
CA THR A 63 7.96 1.21 -21.54
C THR A 63 8.21 0.40 -20.29
N VAL A 64 7.16 -0.19 -19.73
CA VAL A 64 7.22 -1.06 -18.56
C VAL A 64 6.71 -2.46 -18.89
N SER A 65 7.30 -3.47 -18.28
CA SER A 65 6.83 -4.84 -18.39
C SER A 65 5.70 -5.10 -17.39
N THR A 66 4.78 -6.01 -17.71
CA THR A 66 3.69 -6.41 -16.81
C THR A 66 3.68 -7.92 -16.59
N THR A 67 3.28 -8.35 -15.39
CA THR A 67 3.09 -9.75 -15.04
C THR A 67 1.87 -9.90 -14.15
N VAL A 68 0.92 -10.75 -14.56
CA VAL A 68 -0.25 -11.08 -13.72
C VAL A 68 0.19 -12.06 -12.64
N CYS A 69 -0.03 -11.68 -11.37
CA CYS A 69 0.36 -12.51 -10.23
C CYS A 69 -0.51 -12.20 -9.01
N ASP A 70 -1.05 -13.24 -8.38
CA ASP A 70 -1.57 -13.15 -7.01
C ASP A 70 -0.43 -13.46 -6.04
N VAL A 71 -0.11 -12.49 -5.19
CA VAL A 71 1.00 -12.62 -4.21
C VAL A 71 0.74 -13.70 -3.14
N ARG A 72 -0.50 -14.18 -3.00
CA ARG A 72 -0.86 -15.29 -2.11
C ARG A 72 -0.36 -16.63 -2.64
N ASP A 73 -0.23 -16.75 -3.97
CA ASP A 73 0.29 -17.95 -4.61
C ASP A 73 1.83 -17.91 -4.65
N ARG A 74 2.44 -18.71 -3.80
CA ARG A 74 3.90 -18.82 -3.70
C ARG A 74 4.56 -19.25 -5.01
N ALA A 75 3.94 -20.16 -5.76
CA ALA A 75 4.50 -20.68 -7.01
C ALA A 75 4.44 -19.59 -8.09
N ALA A 76 3.30 -18.88 -8.20
CA ALA A 76 3.15 -17.76 -9.11
C ALA A 76 4.14 -16.62 -8.80
N VAL A 77 4.37 -16.32 -7.52
CA VAL A 77 5.38 -15.33 -7.11
C VAL A 77 6.79 -15.76 -7.49
N GLY A 78 7.14 -17.03 -7.30
CA GLY A 78 8.43 -17.57 -7.73
C GLY A 78 8.64 -17.39 -9.24
N ALA A 79 7.66 -17.80 -10.04
CA ALA A 79 7.70 -17.67 -11.51
C ALA A 79 7.75 -16.18 -11.95
N MET A 80 7.02 -15.29 -11.30
CA MET A 80 7.04 -13.85 -11.57
C MET A 80 8.45 -13.26 -11.34
N VAL A 81 9.09 -13.60 -10.23
CA VAL A 81 10.43 -13.10 -9.89
C VAL A 81 11.46 -13.64 -10.87
N GLU A 82 11.43 -14.94 -11.18
CA GLU A 82 12.31 -15.57 -12.16
C GLU A 82 12.14 -14.95 -13.55
N GLN A 83 10.90 -14.72 -13.98
CA GLN A 83 10.61 -14.08 -15.26
C GLN A 83 11.16 -12.64 -15.31
N ALA A 84 11.03 -11.87 -14.22
CA ALA A 84 11.57 -10.51 -14.14
C ALA A 84 13.10 -10.51 -14.16
N ASP A 85 13.74 -11.42 -13.42
CA ASP A 85 15.19 -11.61 -13.39
C ASP A 85 15.73 -11.95 -14.79
N ASN A 86 15.17 -12.95 -15.45
CA ASN A 86 15.59 -13.41 -16.77
C ASN A 86 15.37 -12.35 -17.86
N ARG A 87 14.21 -11.69 -17.88
CA ARG A 87 13.89 -10.67 -18.91
C ARG A 87 14.77 -9.44 -18.81
N GLN A 88 15.21 -9.08 -17.62
CA GLN A 88 15.96 -7.85 -17.36
C GLN A 88 17.46 -8.09 -17.23
N GLY A 89 17.92 -9.34 -17.29
CA GLY A 89 19.33 -9.69 -17.13
C GLY A 89 19.84 -9.47 -15.71
N GLY A 90 18.99 -9.71 -14.72
CA GLY A 90 19.25 -9.51 -13.31
C GLY A 90 18.14 -8.72 -12.62
N LEU A 91 18.09 -8.75 -11.29
CA LEU A 91 17.10 -8.03 -10.49
C LEU A 91 17.80 -7.27 -9.35
N ASP A 92 17.70 -5.94 -9.37
CA ASP A 92 18.39 -5.04 -8.46
C ASP A 92 17.49 -4.46 -7.37
N VAL A 93 16.21 -4.26 -7.69
CA VAL A 93 15.23 -3.60 -6.81
C VAL A 93 13.94 -4.41 -6.78
N VAL A 94 13.47 -4.77 -5.59
CA VAL A 94 12.13 -5.35 -5.40
C VAL A 94 11.36 -4.56 -4.36
N ILE A 95 10.12 -4.17 -4.72
CA ILE A 95 9.20 -3.49 -3.81
C ILE A 95 7.98 -4.36 -3.57
N ALA A 96 7.90 -4.97 -2.38
CA ALA A 96 6.72 -5.70 -1.90
C ALA A 96 5.70 -4.69 -1.39
N ASN A 97 4.75 -4.30 -2.26
CA ASN A 97 3.75 -3.27 -1.99
C ASN A 97 2.31 -3.80 -2.02
N ALA A 98 2.05 -4.94 -2.64
CA ALA A 98 0.71 -5.52 -2.71
C ALA A 98 0.06 -5.66 -1.32
N GLY A 99 -1.23 -5.36 -1.21
CA GLY A 99 -1.97 -5.46 0.04
C GLY A 99 -3.40 -4.97 -0.10
N VAL A 100 -4.21 -5.29 0.90
CA VAL A 100 -5.61 -4.88 1.06
C VAL A 100 -5.76 -4.07 2.34
N ILE A 101 -6.78 -3.22 2.41
CA ILE A 101 -7.13 -2.47 3.63
C ILE A 101 -8.54 -2.92 4.02
N GLN A 102 -8.69 -3.41 5.25
CA GLN A 102 -9.95 -3.86 5.81
C GLN A 102 -10.34 -2.95 6.97
N ILE A 103 -11.55 -2.41 6.94
CA ILE A 103 -12.07 -1.46 7.93
C ILE A 103 -13.40 -1.96 8.47
N ALA A 104 -13.42 -2.36 9.72
CA ALA A 104 -14.62 -2.78 10.42
C ALA A 104 -14.42 -2.78 11.94
N PRO A 105 -15.47 -2.52 12.75
CA PRO A 105 -15.45 -2.80 14.18
C PRO A 105 -15.22 -4.30 14.42
N VAL A 106 -14.47 -4.64 15.47
CA VAL A 106 -14.16 -6.05 15.79
C VAL A 106 -15.40 -6.92 16.02
N ALA A 107 -16.49 -6.33 16.50
CA ALA A 107 -17.78 -7.01 16.66
C ALA A 107 -18.47 -7.38 15.34
N SER A 108 -17.99 -6.87 14.20
CA SER A 108 -18.59 -7.10 12.86
C SER A 108 -17.70 -7.96 11.95
N ILE A 109 -16.67 -8.58 12.48
CA ILE A 109 -15.73 -9.43 11.74
C ILE A 109 -15.51 -10.76 12.48
N ASP A 110 -15.03 -11.73 11.74
CA ASP A 110 -14.64 -13.05 12.27
C ASP A 110 -13.14 -13.32 12.01
N SER A 111 -12.67 -14.54 12.29
CA SER A 111 -11.28 -14.95 12.04
C SER A 111 -10.87 -14.90 10.58
N ARG A 112 -11.82 -15.05 9.64
CA ARG A 112 -11.54 -15.03 8.19
C ARG A 112 -10.99 -13.68 7.74
N ALA A 113 -11.47 -12.56 8.33
CA ALA A 113 -10.91 -11.24 8.04
C ALA A 113 -9.42 -11.16 8.40
N PHE A 114 -9.01 -11.80 9.50
CA PHE A 114 -7.59 -11.87 9.87
C PHE A 114 -6.80 -12.79 8.94
N GLU A 115 -7.36 -13.94 8.57
CA GLU A 115 -6.74 -14.88 7.64
C GLU A 115 -6.50 -14.23 6.27
N ASP A 116 -7.48 -13.51 5.72
CA ASP A 116 -7.40 -12.79 4.46
C ASP A 116 -6.34 -11.66 4.51
N ALA A 117 -6.35 -10.86 5.58
CA ALA A 117 -5.34 -9.83 5.78
C ALA A 117 -3.94 -10.44 5.89
N MET A 118 -3.78 -11.51 6.68
CA MET A 118 -2.51 -12.18 6.88
C MET A 118 -2.02 -12.85 5.60
N SER A 119 -2.87 -13.54 4.86
CA SER A 119 -2.49 -14.22 3.62
C SER A 119 -2.05 -13.22 2.54
N THR A 120 -2.79 -12.13 2.37
CA THR A 120 -2.52 -11.14 1.32
C THR A 120 -1.37 -10.21 1.70
N VAL A 121 -1.43 -9.59 2.89
CA VAL A 121 -0.50 -8.52 3.28
C VAL A 121 0.81 -9.10 3.78
N PHE A 122 0.77 -10.03 4.72
CA PHE A 122 1.98 -10.63 5.29
C PHE A 122 2.50 -11.77 4.42
N GLY A 123 1.68 -12.78 4.11
CA GLY A 123 2.03 -13.93 3.29
C GLY A 123 2.55 -13.51 1.91
N GLY A 124 1.83 -12.59 1.24
CA GLY A 124 2.28 -12.03 -0.05
C GLY A 124 3.61 -11.29 0.04
N THR A 125 3.86 -10.59 1.15
CA THR A 125 5.16 -9.93 1.40
C THR A 125 6.26 -10.97 1.64
N VAL A 126 6.00 -12.02 2.40
CA VAL A 126 6.94 -13.14 2.64
C VAL A 126 7.28 -13.83 1.33
N ASN A 127 6.26 -14.23 0.55
CA ASN A 127 6.47 -14.89 -0.74
C ASN A 127 7.35 -14.04 -1.66
N THR A 128 7.03 -12.74 -1.77
CA THR A 128 7.80 -11.80 -2.60
C THR A 128 9.23 -11.65 -2.10
N ALA A 129 9.43 -11.45 -0.80
CA ALA A 129 10.75 -11.24 -0.22
C ALA A 129 11.64 -12.49 -0.38
N MET A 130 11.10 -13.67 -0.05
CA MET A 130 11.88 -14.91 -0.12
C MET A 130 12.25 -15.29 -1.55
N ALA A 131 11.36 -15.09 -2.51
CA ALA A 131 11.66 -15.31 -3.93
C ALA A 131 12.69 -14.30 -4.47
N ALA A 132 12.64 -13.05 -3.97
CA ALA A 132 13.51 -11.96 -4.44
C ALA A 132 14.93 -12.01 -3.86
N LEU A 133 15.14 -12.58 -2.68
CA LEU A 133 16.47 -12.59 -2.03
C LEU A 133 17.59 -13.22 -2.90
N PRO A 134 17.40 -14.40 -3.54
CA PRO A 134 18.45 -14.99 -4.37
C PRO A 134 18.91 -14.10 -5.54
N PRO A 135 18.02 -13.56 -6.41
CA PRO A 135 18.46 -12.65 -7.47
C PRO A 135 19.05 -11.35 -6.90
N LEU A 136 18.47 -10.77 -5.84
CA LEU A 136 19.02 -9.55 -5.23
C LEU A 136 20.44 -9.74 -4.67
N HIS A 137 20.77 -10.93 -4.17
CA HIS A 137 22.15 -11.25 -3.73
C HIS A 137 23.14 -11.26 -4.90
N ARG A 138 22.69 -11.61 -6.11
CA ARG A 138 23.52 -11.65 -7.32
C ARG A 138 23.68 -10.29 -7.99
N SER A 139 22.95 -9.26 -7.54
CA SER A 139 23.04 -7.91 -8.12
C SER A 139 24.45 -7.34 -7.97
N ASP A 140 25.09 -6.94 -9.07
CA ASP A 140 26.46 -6.37 -9.09
C ASP A 140 26.52 -5.02 -8.35
N VAL A 141 25.40 -4.31 -8.25
CA VAL A 141 25.30 -3.01 -7.58
C VAL A 141 24.76 -3.11 -6.15
N GLY A 142 24.52 -4.32 -5.67
CA GLY A 142 23.89 -4.64 -4.41
C GLY A 142 22.37 -4.47 -4.43
N GLY A 143 21.68 -5.57 -4.14
CA GLY A 143 20.23 -5.65 -4.14
C GLY A 143 19.55 -4.71 -3.15
N ARG A 144 18.33 -4.29 -3.48
CA ARG A 144 17.48 -3.43 -2.66
C ARG A 144 16.08 -4.04 -2.54
N LEU A 145 15.72 -4.49 -1.35
CA LEU A 145 14.39 -4.97 -1.02
C LEU A 145 13.65 -3.90 -0.22
N CYS A 146 12.46 -3.52 -0.67
CA CYS A 146 11.59 -2.57 0.02
C CYS A 146 10.29 -3.26 0.44
N LEU A 147 9.96 -3.24 1.73
CA LEU A 147 8.70 -3.74 2.26
C LEU A 147 7.80 -2.59 2.66
N ILE A 148 6.58 -2.55 2.10
CA ILE A 148 5.60 -1.52 2.43
C ILE A 148 4.75 -1.98 3.62
N GLY A 149 5.17 -1.55 4.81
CA GLY A 149 4.43 -1.67 6.05
C GLY A 149 3.28 -0.65 6.17
N SER A 150 3.03 -0.18 7.39
CA SER A 150 2.09 0.91 7.71
C SER A 150 2.38 1.45 9.11
N VAL A 151 1.97 2.69 9.39
CA VAL A 151 1.91 3.19 10.78
C VAL A 151 0.93 2.36 11.60
N GLY A 152 -0.12 1.79 10.97
CA GLY A 152 -1.04 0.86 11.61
C GLY A 152 -0.38 -0.47 12.06
N GLY A 153 0.81 -0.79 11.56
CA GLY A 153 1.64 -1.88 12.07
C GLY A 153 2.59 -1.49 13.19
N LEU A 154 2.74 -0.20 13.47
CA LEU A 154 3.56 0.32 14.59
C LEU A 154 2.73 0.62 15.84
N LEU A 155 1.45 0.88 15.64
CA LEU A 155 0.44 1.05 16.69
C LEU A 155 -0.91 0.57 16.14
N ALA A 156 -1.70 -0.10 16.97
CA ALA A 156 -3.01 -0.59 16.57
C ALA A 156 -3.97 0.58 16.33
N VAL A 157 -4.64 0.56 15.17
CA VAL A 157 -5.66 1.55 14.82
C VAL A 157 -7.04 0.89 14.98
N PRO A 158 -7.96 1.47 15.78
CA PRO A 158 -9.31 0.96 15.90
C PRO A 158 -9.99 0.82 14.52
N HIS A 159 -10.82 -0.20 14.36
CA HIS A 159 -11.50 -0.60 13.13
C HIS A 159 -10.58 -1.10 11.99
N LEU A 160 -9.24 -1.08 12.17
CA LEU A 160 -8.28 -1.64 11.20
C LEU A 160 -7.52 -2.83 11.79
N LEU A 161 -8.10 -3.59 12.69
CA LEU A 161 -7.36 -4.59 13.48
C LEU A 161 -6.72 -5.70 12.63
N PRO A 162 -7.41 -6.39 11.69
CA PRO A 162 -6.79 -7.40 10.82
C PRO A 162 -5.61 -6.84 10.02
N TYR A 163 -5.82 -5.67 9.40
CA TYR A 163 -4.79 -4.96 8.66
C TYR A 163 -3.59 -4.57 9.54
N SER A 164 -3.85 -4.05 10.74
CA SER A 164 -2.80 -3.65 11.69
C SER A 164 -1.93 -4.83 12.12
N CYS A 165 -2.54 -5.99 12.41
CA CYS A 165 -1.82 -7.22 12.75
C CYS A 165 -0.91 -7.66 11.58
N ALA A 166 -1.44 -7.71 10.37
CA ALA A 166 -0.67 -8.11 9.19
C ALA A 166 0.49 -7.12 8.89
N LYS A 167 0.26 -5.81 9.05
CA LYS A 167 1.30 -4.79 8.84
C LYS A 167 2.35 -4.76 9.98
N ALA A 168 2.00 -5.16 11.19
CA ALA A 168 2.96 -5.37 12.27
C ALA A 168 3.91 -6.53 11.94
N ALA A 169 3.37 -7.65 11.46
CA ALA A 169 4.16 -8.79 11.01
C ALA A 169 5.12 -8.41 9.86
N VAL A 170 4.67 -7.60 8.88
CA VAL A 170 5.55 -7.05 7.82
C VAL A 170 6.67 -6.18 8.42
N GLY A 171 6.37 -5.38 9.44
CA GLY A 171 7.38 -4.57 10.14
C GLY A 171 8.49 -5.44 10.74
N THR A 172 8.12 -6.44 11.51
CA THR A 172 9.05 -7.39 12.16
C THR A 172 9.84 -8.19 11.12
N LEU A 173 9.18 -8.67 10.05
CA LEU A 173 9.87 -9.34 8.93
C LEU A 173 10.97 -8.46 8.34
N GLY A 174 10.68 -7.19 8.11
CA GLY A 174 11.64 -6.26 7.54
C GLY A 174 12.83 -5.98 8.44
N GLU A 175 12.62 -5.87 9.75
CA GLU A 175 13.69 -5.72 10.74
C GLU A 175 14.56 -6.98 10.81
N GLY A 176 13.94 -8.17 10.85
CA GLY A 176 14.66 -9.45 10.84
C GLY A 176 15.48 -9.65 9.57
N LEU A 177 14.87 -9.48 8.39
CA LEU A 177 15.60 -9.59 7.11
C LEU A 177 16.76 -8.59 7.03
N ARG A 178 16.57 -7.36 7.51
CA ARG A 178 17.67 -6.37 7.53
C ARG A 178 18.83 -6.82 8.40
N ALA A 179 18.54 -7.43 9.56
CA ALA A 179 19.58 -7.96 10.44
C ALA A 179 20.30 -9.16 9.82
N GLU A 180 19.55 -10.11 9.25
CA GLU A 180 20.11 -11.31 8.65
C GLU A 180 20.86 -11.06 7.33
N THR A 181 20.55 -9.98 6.61
CA THR A 181 21.27 -9.56 5.40
C THR A 181 22.40 -8.57 5.69
N ALA A 182 22.67 -8.24 6.96
CA ALA A 182 23.77 -7.37 7.33
C ALA A 182 25.11 -7.98 6.87
N GLY A 183 25.93 -7.17 6.20
CA GLY A 183 27.20 -7.64 5.60
C GLY A 183 27.04 -8.45 4.31
N LYS A 184 25.82 -8.74 3.87
CA LYS A 184 25.52 -9.36 2.58
C LYS A 184 25.18 -8.29 1.53
N ASN A 185 25.22 -8.68 0.26
CA ASN A 185 25.00 -7.76 -0.87
C ASN A 185 23.53 -7.29 -1.04
N VAL A 186 22.69 -7.30 0.00
CA VAL A 186 21.29 -6.88 -0.04
C VAL A 186 20.99 -5.89 1.08
N SER A 187 20.31 -4.81 0.74
CA SER A 187 19.75 -3.87 1.72
C SER A 187 18.23 -3.99 1.80
N VAL A 188 17.70 -4.10 3.01
CA VAL A 188 16.26 -4.14 3.26
C VAL A 188 15.80 -2.81 3.85
N THR A 189 14.77 -2.21 3.23
CA THR A 189 14.14 -0.96 3.68
C THR A 189 12.70 -1.23 4.04
N THR A 190 12.30 -1.03 5.30
CA THR A 190 10.91 -1.11 5.71
C THR A 190 10.30 0.28 5.78
N VAL A 191 9.19 0.47 5.07
CA VAL A 191 8.50 1.75 4.99
C VAL A 191 7.18 1.67 5.77
N HIS A 192 6.92 2.64 6.63
CA HIS A 192 5.67 2.75 7.38
C HIS A 192 4.94 4.05 6.97
N PRO A 193 4.10 3.98 5.93
CA PRO A 193 3.25 5.10 5.57
C PRO A 193 2.19 5.36 6.64
N GLY A 194 1.87 6.64 6.85
CA GLY A 194 0.59 7.05 7.41
C GLY A 194 -0.49 7.07 6.33
N LEU A 195 -1.59 7.77 6.56
CA LEU A 195 -2.60 7.98 5.54
C LEU A 195 -2.03 8.74 4.34
N MET A 196 -2.41 8.31 3.14
CA MET A 196 -1.98 8.89 1.87
C MET A 196 -3.18 9.13 0.96
N ARG A 197 -3.15 10.22 0.22
CA ARG A 197 -4.16 10.51 -0.80
C ARG A 197 -3.86 9.72 -2.08
N THR A 198 -4.21 8.44 -2.06
CA THR A 198 -4.03 7.51 -3.17
C THR A 198 -5.33 7.11 -3.86
N GLY A 199 -6.48 7.43 -3.27
CA GLY A 199 -7.78 6.90 -3.69
C GLY A 199 -8.04 5.47 -3.23
N SER A 200 -7.19 4.89 -2.38
CA SER A 200 -7.28 3.50 -1.92
C SER A 200 -8.57 3.17 -1.15
N HIS A 201 -9.31 4.18 -0.67
CA HIS A 201 -10.62 4.00 -0.03
C HIS A 201 -11.65 3.33 -0.94
N LEU A 202 -11.52 3.46 -2.27
CA LEU A 202 -12.43 2.80 -3.23
C LEU A 202 -12.18 1.29 -3.29
N GLN A 203 -10.98 0.84 -3.00
CA GLN A 203 -10.57 -0.57 -3.03
C GLN A 203 -10.45 -1.19 -1.65
N ALA A 204 -10.66 -0.40 -0.60
CA ALA A 204 -10.71 -0.90 0.76
C ALA A 204 -12.03 -1.65 1.00
N GLU A 205 -11.99 -2.63 1.88
CA GLU A 205 -13.13 -3.45 2.27
C GLU A 205 -13.70 -2.93 3.58
N PHE A 206 -15.02 -2.78 3.64
CA PHE A 206 -15.72 -2.20 4.77
C PHE A 206 -16.75 -3.19 5.32
N GLY A 207 -16.71 -3.42 6.64
CA GLY A 207 -17.67 -4.24 7.37
C GLY A 207 -18.51 -3.42 8.35
N GLY A 208 -19.44 -4.07 9.04
CA GLY A 208 -20.34 -3.39 9.97
C GLY A 208 -21.27 -2.39 9.26
N ARG A 209 -21.31 -1.16 9.73
CA ARG A 209 -22.03 -0.07 9.04
C ARG A 209 -21.15 0.50 7.92
N ALA A 210 -20.97 -0.27 6.84
CA ALA A 210 -20.02 -0.02 5.76
C ALA A 210 -20.03 1.43 5.23
N SER A 211 -21.22 2.03 5.02
CA SER A 211 -21.32 3.42 4.55
C SER A 211 -20.77 4.45 5.56
N LYS A 212 -20.92 4.20 6.87
CA LYS A 212 -20.36 5.06 7.92
C LYS A 212 -18.85 4.85 8.04
N GLU A 213 -18.40 3.60 7.97
CA GLU A 213 -16.97 3.26 7.97
C GLU A 213 -16.25 3.88 6.78
N PHE A 214 -16.80 3.75 5.59
CA PHE A 214 -16.31 4.41 4.38
C PHE A 214 -16.19 5.92 4.54
N ALA A 215 -17.21 6.50 5.19
CA ALA A 215 -17.30 7.94 5.34
C ALA A 215 -16.18 8.55 6.17
N TRP A 216 -15.98 8.04 7.39
CA TRP A 216 -14.95 8.58 8.27
C TRP A 216 -13.55 8.27 7.72
N PHE A 217 -13.35 7.06 7.16
CA PHE A 217 -12.06 6.69 6.59
C PHE A 217 -11.69 7.56 5.40
N SER A 218 -12.64 7.81 4.47
CA SER A 218 -12.42 8.68 3.31
C SER A 218 -12.11 10.11 3.71
N ALA A 219 -12.84 10.64 4.71
CA ALA A 219 -12.62 11.99 5.24
C ALA A 219 -11.22 12.12 5.87
N LEU A 220 -10.82 11.14 6.68
CA LEU A 220 -9.53 11.14 7.35
C LEU A 220 -8.38 10.97 6.34
N ALA A 221 -8.54 10.07 5.37
CA ALA A 221 -7.57 9.84 4.30
C ALA A 221 -7.45 11.04 3.34
N GLY A 222 -8.47 11.88 3.24
CA GLY A 222 -8.46 13.11 2.44
C GLY A 222 -7.88 14.32 3.17
N ALA A 223 -7.86 14.33 4.51
CA ALA A 223 -7.48 15.49 5.33
C ALA A 223 -5.97 15.85 5.19
N PRO A 224 -5.62 17.07 4.72
CA PRO A 224 -4.22 17.43 4.40
C PRO A 224 -3.26 17.37 5.57
N VAL A 225 -3.73 17.57 6.80
CA VAL A 225 -2.91 17.55 8.01
C VAL A 225 -2.55 16.13 8.44
N VAL A 226 -3.44 15.18 8.20
CA VAL A 226 -3.30 13.78 8.64
C VAL A 226 -2.73 12.92 7.51
N SER A 227 -3.09 13.22 6.26
CA SER A 227 -2.69 12.46 5.10
C SER A 227 -1.58 13.15 4.29
N MET A 228 -0.72 12.35 3.70
CA MET A 228 0.35 12.81 2.82
C MET A 228 -0.08 12.75 1.35
N ASP A 229 0.44 13.66 0.55
CA ASP A 229 0.39 13.54 -0.91
C ASP A 229 1.11 12.28 -1.38
N ALA A 230 0.47 11.49 -2.25
CA ALA A 230 0.98 10.19 -2.66
C ALA A 230 2.25 10.29 -3.53
N GLU A 231 2.38 11.34 -4.35
CA GLU A 231 3.59 11.53 -5.16
C GLU A 231 4.80 11.88 -4.29
N ARG A 232 4.59 12.72 -3.27
CA ARG A 232 5.63 13.02 -2.26
C ARG A 232 6.00 11.78 -1.44
N ALA A 233 5.02 10.94 -1.13
CA ALA A 233 5.27 9.68 -0.44
C ALA A 233 6.15 8.76 -1.29
N ALA A 234 5.78 8.51 -2.55
CA ALA A 234 6.56 7.70 -3.48
C ALA A 234 8.00 8.24 -3.65
N GLU A 235 8.17 9.55 -3.79
CA GLU A 235 9.47 10.20 -3.88
C GLU A 235 10.34 9.95 -2.64
N ARG A 236 9.76 10.07 -1.43
CA ARG A 236 10.48 9.82 -0.18
C ARG A 236 10.85 8.36 0.00
N ILE A 237 10.00 7.43 -0.47
CA ILE A 237 10.28 5.98 -0.46
C ILE A 237 11.49 5.68 -1.32
N LEU A 238 11.51 6.16 -2.57
CA LEU A 238 12.64 5.88 -3.47
C LEU A 238 13.94 6.52 -2.98
N ARG A 239 13.89 7.72 -2.43
CA ARG A 239 15.09 8.32 -1.78
C ARG A 239 15.59 7.51 -0.58
N ALA A 240 14.69 6.87 0.18
CA ALA A 240 15.09 5.99 1.27
C ALA A 240 15.75 4.70 0.73
N LEU A 241 15.21 4.17 -0.35
CA LEU A 241 15.74 3.00 -1.05
C LEU A 241 17.12 3.29 -1.67
N GLU A 242 17.29 4.43 -2.35
CA GLU A 242 18.59 4.89 -2.86
C GLU A 242 19.64 4.97 -1.75
N ARG A 243 19.26 5.52 -0.60
CA ARG A 243 20.12 5.67 0.57
C ARG A 243 20.24 4.41 1.43
N ARG A 244 19.65 3.30 1.01
CA ARG A 244 19.66 2.01 1.73
C ARG A 244 19.25 2.12 3.20
N ARG A 245 18.27 3.01 3.50
CA ARG A 245 17.77 3.22 4.86
C ARG A 245 17.09 1.96 5.39
N THR A 246 17.31 1.64 6.65
CA THR A 246 16.68 0.49 7.31
C THR A 246 15.17 0.70 7.47
N ARG A 247 14.76 1.90 7.90
CA ARG A 247 13.36 2.20 8.25
C ARG A 247 12.99 3.62 7.80
N LEU A 248 11.75 3.77 7.31
CA LEU A 248 11.17 5.07 6.96
C LEU A 248 9.73 5.18 7.50
N VAL A 249 9.47 6.14 8.39
CA VAL A 249 8.11 6.57 8.76
C VAL A 249 7.81 7.87 8.04
N LEU A 250 6.73 7.91 7.22
CA LEU A 250 6.58 8.95 6.20
C LEU A 250 6.11 10.30 6.74
N THR A 251 5.14 10.34 7.67
CA THR A 251 4.59 11.61 8.16
C THR A 251 5.17 11.98 9.53
N PRO A 252 5.33 13.28 9.84
CA PRO A 252 5.77 13.70 11.18
C PRO A 252 4.84 13.20 12.28
N ALA A 253 3.52 13.29 12.07
CA ALA A 253 2.51 12.80 13.02
C ALA A 253 2.64 11.29 13.27
N ALA A 254 2.77 10.47 12.21
CA ALA A 254 2.99 9.03 12.34
C ALA A 254 4.31 8.72 13.07
N ARG A 255 5.35 9.50 12.82
CA ARG A 255 6.64 9.34 13.49
C ARG A 255 6.53 9.68 15.00
N ALA A 256 5.89 10.79 15.34
CA ALA A 256 5.64 11.15 16.73
C ALA A 256 4.81 10.06 17.44
N ALA A 257 3.70 9.63 16.84
CA ALA A 257 2.83 8.58 17.38
C ALA A 257 3.59 7.26 17.61
N SER A 258 4.44 6.84 16.64
CA SER A 258 5.22 5.62 16.80
C SER A 258 6.27 5.70 17.90
N VAL A 259 6.93 6.86 18.07
CA VAL A 259 7.89 7.09 19.16
C VAL A 259 7.18 7.11 20.49
N THR A 260 6.06 7.83 20.59
CA THR A 260 5.25 7.87 21.83
C THR A 260 4.73 6.48 22.21
N HIS A 261 4.27 5.68 21.23
CA HIS A 261 3.87 4.30 21.48
C HIS A 261 5.03 3.44 21.96
N GLY A 262 6.23 3.60 21.40
CA GLY A 262 7.43 2.88 21.85
C GLY A 262 7.84 3.19 23.29
N VAL A 263 7.58 4.40 23.77
CA VAL A 263 7.92 4.83 25.15
C VAL A 263 6.78 4.56 26.13
N ALA A 264 5.53 4.77 25.71
CA ALA A 264 4.35 4.68 26.58
C ALA A 264 3.20 3.89 25.90
N PRO A 265 3.36 2.58 25.62
CA PRO A 265 2.38 1.80 24.85
C PRO A 265 1.01 1.74 25.51
N ALA A 266 0.95 1.54 26.81
CA ALA A 266 -0.31 1.48 27.57
C ALA A 266 -1.09 2.80 27.49
N THR A 267 -0.41 3.94 27.56
CA THR A 267 -1.04 5.26 27.46
C THR A 267 -1.61 5.50 26.08
N VAL A 268 -0.85 5.20 25.02
CA VAL A 268 -1.31 5.32 23.63
C VAL A 268 -2.50 4.40 23.37
N THR A 269 -2.47 3.16 23.87
CA THR A 269 -3.59 2.22 23.73
C THR A 269 -4.86 2.73 24.42
N ARG A 270 -4.75 3.30 25.63
CA ARG A 270 -5.90 3.93 26.32
C ARG A 270 -6.47 5.11 25.54
N LEU A 271 -5.59 5.98 24.99
CA LEU A 271 -6.03 7.11 24.16
C LEU A 271 -6.68 6.62 22.86
N SER A 272 -6.15 5.57 22.23
CA SER A 272 -6.78 4.94 21.06
C SER A 272 -8.17 4.39 21.40
N GLY A 273 -8.36 3.80 22.59
CA GLY A 273 -9.66 3.35 23.08
C GLY A 273 -10.65 4.50 23.29
N LEU A 274 -10.19 5.67 23.73
CA LEU A 274 -11.04 6.88 23.80
C LEU A 274 -11.41 7.38 22.40
N ALA A 275 -10.46 7.40 21.48
CA ALA A 275 -10.70 7.78 20.09
C ALA A 275 -11.68 6.81 19.39
N ALA A 276 -11.60 5.51 19.70
CA ALA A 276 -12.53 4.51 19.17
C ALA A 276 -14.01 4.81 19.48
N ARG A 277 -14.31 5.48 20.62
CA ARG A 277 -15.68 5.88 20.96
C ARG A 277 -16.27 6.92 20.01
N LEU A 278 -15.45 7.57 19.21
CA LEU A 278 -15.87 8.55 18.20
C LEU A 278 -16.11 7.89 16.83
N LEU A 279 -15.74 6.63 16.67
CA LEU A 279 -15.96 5.85 15.46
C LEU A 279 -17.38 5.30 15.41
N PRO A 280 -17.87 4.87 14.22
CA PRO A 280 -19.20 4.29 14.08
C PRO A 280 -19.41 3.09 15.01
N ASN A 281 -20.50 3.05 15.74
CA ASN A 281 -20.87 1.87 16.52
C ASN A 281 -21.16 0.68 15.58
N PRO A 282 -20.89 -0.57 16.00
CA PRO A 282 -21.34 -1.76 15.29
C PRO A 282 -22.88 -1.71 15.12
N PRO A 283 -23.45 -2.43 14.13
CA PRO A 283 -24.88 -2.56 13.99
C PRO A 283 -25.50 -3.12 15.28
N ASP A 284 -26.59 -2.53 15.74
CA ASP A 284 -27.40 -3.11 16.81
C ASP A 284 -27.97 -4.44 16.29
N GLY A 285 -27.94 -5.50 17.11
CA GLY A 285 -28.20 -6.88 16.72
C GLY A 285 -29.58 -7.22 16.09
N ASN A 286 -30.35 -6.21 15.67
CA ASN A 286 -31.66 -6.31 15.02
C ASN A 286 -31.65 -5.79 13.58
N GLY A 287 -30.70 -6.23 12.76
CA GLY A 287 -30.80 -6.13 11.31
C GLY A 287 -30.44 -4.76 10.72
N GLU A 288 -29.28 -4.68 10.19
CA GLU A 288 -28.78 -3.93 9.03
C GLU A 288 -27.23 -4.12 8.98
N GLY A 289 -26.78 -5.34 9.23
CA GLY A 289 -25.45 -5.77 8.84
C GLY A 289 -25.59 -6.72 7.65
N PRO A 290 -24.60 -6.88 6.78
CA PRO A 290 -24.63 -8.01 5.88
C PRO A 290 -24.78 -9.26 6.75
N ALA A 291 -25.92 -9.95 6.58
CA ALA A 291 -26.12 -11.27 7.15
C ALA A 291 -24.90 -12.10 6.69
N GLU A 292 -24.20 -12.71 7.67
CA GLU A 292 -23.03 -13.53 7.42
C GLU A 292 -21.79 -12.82 6.85
N GLY A 293 -21.07 -12.01 7.67
CA GLY A 293 -19.61 -11.85 7.61
C GLY A 293 -18.96 -11.20 6.37
N GLY A 294 -19.72 -10.73 5.37
CA GLY A 294 -19.15 -10.18 4.15
C GLY A 294 -18.69 -8.73 4.27
N MET A 295 -17.45 -8.43 3.90
CA MET A 295 -16.98 -7.06 3.67
C MET A 295 -17.36 -6.59 2.27
N VAL A 296 -17.71 -5.29 2.13
CA VAL A 296 -18.08 -4.65 0.87
C VAL A 296 -16.94 -3.74 0.42
N GLN A 297 -16.61 -3.78 -0.86
CA GLN A 297 -15.59 -2.88 -1.41
C GLN A 297 -16.11 -1.44 -1.48
N GLY A 298 -15.22 -0.47 -1.25
CA GLY A 298 -15.60 0.94 -1.16
C GLY A 298 -16.25 1.51 -2.43
N HIS A 299 -15.98 0.95 -3.59
CA HIS A 299 -16.61 1.37 -4.85
C HIS A 299 -18.04 0.84 -5.01
N ASP A 300 -18.41 -0.24 -4.30
CA ASP A 300 -19.75 -0.83 -4.31
C ASP A 300 -20.68 -0.22 -3.25
N ILE A 301 -20.16 0.66 -2.38
CA ILE A 301 -20.96 1.30 -1.35
C ILE A 301 -21.81 2.41 -1.96
N ASP A 302 -23.13 2.26 -1.87
CA ASP A 302 -24.07 3.30 -2.26
C ASP A 302 -23.78 4.61 -1.51
N ARG A 303 -23.62 5.68 -2.28
CA ARG A 303 -23.39 7.04 -1.74
C ARG A 303 -24.75 7.71 -1.55
N PRO A 304 -25.30 7.78 -0.33
CA PRO A 304 -26.56 8.48 -0.12
C PRO A 304 -26.39 9.95 -0.49
N ALA A 305 -27.24 10.44 -1.40
CA ALA A 305 -27.30 11.84 -1.77
C ALA A 305 -27.98 12.64 -0.62
N HIS A 306 -27.36 13.76 -0.24
CA HIS A 306 -27.92 14.87 0.54
C HIS A 306 -28.10 14.77 2.06
N THR A 307 -27.05 15.19 2.81
CA THR A 307 -27.22 15.75 4.17
C THR A 307 -26.13 16.81 4.44
N VAL A 308 -26.37 17.75 5.36
CA VAL A 308 -25.47 18.89 5.70
C VAL A 308 -24.07 18.43 6.18
N THR A 309 -23.97 17.25 6.73
CA THR A 309 -22.70 16.55 7.03
C THR A 309 -21.85 16.32 5.77
N GLU A 310 -22.46 16.34 4.58
CA GLU A 310 -21.81 16.15 3.27
C GLU A 310 -20.93 17.32 2.83
N LYS A 311 -21.21 18.55 3.22
CA LYS A 311 -20.37 19.70 2.82
C LYS A 311 -18.98 19.64 3.44
N VAL A 312 -18.88 19.26 4.70
CA VAL A 312 -17.59 19.05 5.39
C VAL A 312 -16.93 17.75 4.91
N ARG A 313 -17.73 16.72 4.65
CA ARG A 313 -17.34 15.44 4.08
C ARG A 313 -16.85 15.57 2.64
N GLY A 314 -17.58 16.30 1.79
CA GLY A 314 -17.24 16.54 0.37
C GLY A 314 -15.90 17.26 0.21
N TRP A 315 -15.53 18.13 1.14
CA TRP A 315 -14.22 18.80 1.08
C TRP A 315 -13.07 17.86 1.47
N GLY A 316 -13.27 17.00 2.48
CA GLY A 316 -12.26 16.01 2.90
C GLY A 316 -12.08 14.88 1.88
N SER A 317 -13.16 14.35 1.27
CA SER A 317 -13.10 13.27 0.27
C SER A 317 -12.66 13.75 -1.12
N ALA A 318 -12.93 15.02 -1.49
CA ALA A 318 -12.66 15.55 -2.85
C ALA A 318 -11.20 15.39 -3.29
N LEU A 319 -10.24 15.56 -2.39
CA LEU A 319 -8.82 15.37 -2.69
C LEU A 319 -8.48 13.90 -2.93
N ASN A 320 -9.10 13.00 -2.17
CA ASN A 320 -8.86 11.56 -2.29
C ASN A 320 -9.60 10.98 -3.51
N ASP A 321 -10.80 11.47 -3.84
CA ASP A 321 -11.54 11.13 -5.06
C ASP A 321 -10.81 11.61 -6.33
N ARG A 322 -10.20 12.79 -6.28
CA ARG A 322 -9.33 13.27 -7.35
C ARG A 322 -8.11 12.38 -7.52
N ALA A 323 -7.50 11.94 -6.42
CA ALA A 323 -6.39 10.99 -6.44
C ALA A 323 -6.82 9.63 -6.99
N ALA A 324 -8.02 9.14 -6.67
CA ALA A 324 -8.56 7.89 -7.18
C ALA A 324 -8.66 7.89 -8.71
N ARG A 325 -9.22 8.97 -9.30
CA ARG A 325 -9.26 9.15 -10.76
C ARG A 325 -7.87 9.23 -11.37
N ARG A 326 -6.93 9.88 -10.70
CA ARG A 326 -5.58 10.11 -11.20
C ARG A 326 -4.69 8.86 -11.16
N TYR A 327 -4.91 7.94 -10.21
CA TYR A 327 -4.00 6.83 -9.93
C TYR A 327 -4.63 5.46 -10.18
N ASN A 328 -5.46 5.35 -11.21
CA ASN A 328 -6.07 4.11 -11.71
C ASN A 328 -6.86 3.31 -10.66
N GLN A 329 -7.56 4.00 -9.76
CA GLN A 329 -8.38 3.37 -8.70
C GLN A 329 -9.87 3.19 -9.09
N HIS A 330 -10.33 3.81 -10.20
CA HIS A 330 -11.67 3.62 -10.72
C HIS A 330 -11.72 2.41 -11.64
N LEU A 331 -12.70 1.54 -11.41
CA LEU A 331 -13.11 0.56 -12.44
C LEU A 331 -13.73 1.35 -13.61
N PRO A 332 -13.47 0.99 -14.88
CA PRO A 332 -14.25 1.55 -15.97
C PRO A 332 -15.72 1.20 -15.73
N GLY A 333 -16.59 2.21 -15.86
CA GLY A 333 -18.04 1.97 -15.86
C GLY A 333 -18.39 0.93 -16.94
N PRO A 334 -19.56 0.24 -16.84
CA PRO A 334 -20.01 -0.65 -17.88
C PRO A 334 -19.99 0.11 -19.21
N PRO A 335 -19.63 -0.55 -20.33
CA PRO A 335 -19.65 0.10 -21.63
C PRO A 335 -21.04 0.72 -21.83
N THR A 336 -21.09 2.02 -22.03
CA THR A 336 -22.32 2.71 -22.44
C THR A 336 -22.71 2.04 -23.76
N SER A 337 -23.79 1.25 -23.72
CA SER A 337 -24.45 0.73 -24.91
C SER A 337 -24.81 1.92 -25.80
N GLY A 338 -24.00 2.16 -26.84
CA GLY A 338 -24.34 3.05 -27.92
C GLY A 338 -25.39 2.43 -28.86
#